data_4ce6e64730084e384162496e15f1c074
#
_entry.id   4ce6e64730084e384162496e15f1c074
#
_cell.length_a   1.000
_cell.length_b   1.000
_cell.length_c   1.000
_cell.angle_alpha   90.00
_cell.angle_beta   90.00
_cell.angle_gamma   90.00
#
_symmetry.space_group_name_H-M   'P 1'
#
loop_
_entity.id
_entity.type
_entity.pdbx_description
1 polymer ?
#
loop_
_entity_poly.entity_id
_entity_poly.type
_entity_poly.pdbx_seq_one_letter_code
_entity_poly.pdbx_strand_id
1 'polypeptide(L)'
;MSFTADPAEGKRVHDLDRAHVFHSWSAQGALNPMNIAAAEGCYVWDYDGNRYLDLSSQLVNVNIGHQHPKVVKAIRAGVTA
;
A
#
# COMPACT_ATOMS: atom_id res chain seq x y z
N MET A 1 9.16 -0.71 -11.96
CA MET A 1 8.37 -1.77 -11.27
C MET A 1 7.30 -2.30 -12.20
N SER A 2 7.17 -3.59 -12.31
CA SER A 2 6.07 -4.17 -13.05
C SER A 2 4.97 -4.60 -12.09
N PHE A 3 3.73 -4.31 -12.46
CA PHE A 3 2.55 -4.64 -11.67
C PHE A 3 1.47 -5.18 -12.59
N THR A 4 0.89 -6.30 -12.20
CA THR A 4 -0.24 -6.91 -12.91
C THR A 4 -1.48 -6.84 -12.03
N ALA A 5 -2.58 -6.34 -12.57
CA ALA A 5 -3.85 -6.29 -11.84
C ALA A 5 -4.33 -7.68 -11.45
N ASP A 6 -4.82 -7.82 -10.23
CA ASP A 6 -5.34 -9.08 -9.69
C ASP A 6 -6.55 -8.84 -8.80
N PRO A 7 -7.74 -8.64 -9.39
CA PRO A 7 -8.96 -8.38 -8.62
C PRO A 7 -9.33 -9.48 -7.61
N ALA A 8 -9.04 -10.74 -7.94
CA ALA A 8 -9.32 -11.85 -7.03
C ALA A 8 -8.48 -11.77 -5.75
N GLU A 9 -7.19 -11.45 -5.89
CA GLU A 9 -6.31 -11.24 -4.74
C GLU A 9 -6.73 -9.99 -3.96
N GLY A 10 -7.17 -8.95 -4.65
CA GLY A 10 -7.71 -7.75 -4.02
C GLY A 10 -8.91 -8.05 -3.13
N LYS A 11 -9.83 -8.88 -3.60
CA LYS A 11 -10.99 -9.32 -2.81
C LYS A 11 -10.55 -10.10 -1.58
N ARG A 12 -9.60 -11.00 -1.74
CA ARG A 12 -9.06 -11.79 -0.61
C ARG A 12 -8.44 -10.89 0.45
N VAL A 13 -7.61 -9.92 0.04
CA VAL A 13 -6.99 -8.96 0.94
C VAL A 13 -8.04 -8.09 1.63
N HIS A 14 -9.04 -7.61 0.88
CA HIS A 14 -10.12 -6.80 1.42
C HIS A 14 -10.91 -7.56 2.50
N ASP A 15 -11.26 -8.82 2.23
CA ASP A 15 -12.01 -9.65 3.18
C ASP A 15 -11.21 -9.91 4.46
N LEU A 16 -9.91 -10.19 4.35
CA LEU A 16 -9.03 -10.37 5.49
C LEU A 16 -8.88 -9.08 6.30
N ASP A 17 -8.75 -7.94 5.63
CA ASP A 17 -8.67 -6.63 6.26
C ASP A 17 -9.94 -6.35 7.07
N ARG A 18 -11.11 -6.55 6.48
CA ARG A 18 -12.39 -6.35 7.14
C ARG A 18 -12.59 -7.28 8.34
N ALA A 19 -12.06 -8.50 8.26
CA ALA A 19 -12.21 -9.48 9.32
C ALA A 19 -11.25 -9.25 10.50
N HIS A 20 -10.06 -8.73 10.25
CA HIS A 20 -8.98 -8.78 11.24
C HIS A 20 -8.30 -7.44 11.54
N VAL A 21 -8.43 -6.43 10.67
CA VAL A 21 -7.69 -5.16 10.83
C VAL A 21 -8.57 -4.08 11.44
N PHE A 22 -8.04 -3.42 12.47
CA PHE A 22 -8.67 -2.23 13.06
C PHE A 22 -8.09 -0.98 12.38
N HIS A 23 -8.96 -0.16 11.80
CA HIS A 23 -8.58 1.10 11.17
C HIS A 23 -8.79 2.25 12.14
N SER A 24 -7.75 3.07 12.33
CA SER A 24 -7.84 4.22 13.21
C SER A 24 -8.75 5.30 12.61
N TRP A 25 -9.35 6.10 13.48
CA TRP A 25 -10.14 7.29 13.11
C TRP A 25 -11.32 6.98 12.19
N SER A 26 -11.95 5.82 12.35
CA SER A 26 -13.01 5.36 11.47
C SER A 26 -14.10 4.62 12.22
N ALA A 27 -15.32 4.69 11.71
CA ALA A 27 -16.40 3.82 12.14
C ALA A 27 -16.19 2.44 11.48
N GLN A 28 -15.72 1.46 12.24
CA GLN A 28 -15.27 0.18 11.71
C GLN A 28 -16.33 -0.55 10.88
N GLY A 29 -17.60 -0.52 11.33
CA GLY A 29 -18.67 -1.19 10.61
C GLY A 29 -19.03 -0.57 9.26
N ALA A 30 -18.66 0.69 9.04
CA ALA A 30 -18.96 1.42 7.80
C ALA A 30 -17.80 1.46 6.82
N LEU A 31 -16.65 0.87 7.16
CA LEU A 31 -15.46 0.92 6.33
C LEU A 31 -15.60 0.08 5.06
N ASN A 32 -15.12 0.65 3.97
CA ASN A 32 -14.90 -0.06 2.72
C ASN A 32 -13.51 0.34 2.19
N PRO A 33 -12.44 -0.16 2.83
CA PRO A 33 -11.08 0.30 2.51
C PRO A 33 -10.63 -0.15 1.13
N MET A 34 -9.88 0.73 0.47
CA MET A 34 -9.16 0.39 -0.75
C MET A 34 -7.89 -0.37 -0.38
N ASN A 35 -7.63 -1.48 -1.04
CA ASN A 35 -6.44 -2.26 -0.81
C ASN A 35 -5.33 -1.86 -1.79
N ILE A 36 -4.17 -1.51 -1.26
CA ILE A 36 -3.03 -1.11 -2.06
C ILE A 36 -2.21 -2.34 -2.40
N ALA A 37 -2.03 -2.58 -3.70
CA ALA A 37 -1.26 -3.72 -4.20
C ALA A 37 0.20 -3.40 -4.41
N ALA A 38 0.51 -2.16 -4.80
CA ALA A 38 1.87 -1.75 -5.15
C ALA A 38 2.05 -0.26 -4.97
N ALA A 39 3.29 0.17 -4.77
CA ALA A 39 3.64 1.57 -4.66
C ALA A 39 5.06 1.81 -5.18
N GLU A 40 5.25 2.92 -5.89
CA GLU A 40 6.56 3.33 -6.39
C GLU A 40 6.57 4.84 -6.63
N GLY A 41 7.59 5.53 -6.13
CA GLY A 41 7.69 6.97 -6.25
C GLY A 41 6.50 7.67 -5.60
N CYS A 42 5.77 8.48 -6.37
CA CYS A 42 4.59 9.19 -5.89
C CYS A 42 3.27 8.48 -6.19
N TYR A 43 3.32 7.26 -6.68
CA TYR A 43 2.13 6.53 -7.14
C TYR A 43 1.87 5.27 -6.33
N VAL A 44 0.57 4.95 -6.20
CA VAL A 44 0.12 3.68 -5.65
C VAL A 44 -0.87 3.04 -6.63
N TRP A 45 -0.97 1.71 -6.57
CA TRP A 45 -1.90 0.94 -7.41
C TRP A 45 -2.79 0.08 -6.52
N ASP A 46 -4.08 0.00 -6.89
CA ASP A 46 -4.96 -0.97 -6.27
C ASP A 46 -4.87 -2.33 -7.02
N TYR A 47 -5.60 -3.33 -6.54
CA TYR A 47 -5.59 -4.66 -7.17
C TYR A 47 -6.34 -4.73 -8.49
N ASP A 48 -7.13 -3.71 -8.82
CA ASP A 48 -7.83 -3.63 -10.10
C ASP A 48 -6.99 -2.98 -11.19
N GLY A 49 -5.79 -2.51 -10.85
CA GLY A 49 -4.86 -1.90 -11.80
C GLY A 49 -4.97 -0.38 -11.90
N ASN A 50 -5.80 0.24 -11.09
CA ASN A 50 -5.92 1.70 -11.08
C ASN A 50 -4.71 2.34 -10.39
N ARG A 51 -4.18 3.39 -11.00
CA ARG A 51 -3.06 4.15 -10.45
C ARG A 51 -3.55 5.44 -9.81
N TYR A 52 -3.04 5.73 -8.63
CA TYR A 52 -3.37 6.95 -7.88
C TYR A 52 -2.10 7.71 -7.53
N LEU A 53 -2.20 9.04 -7.51
CA LEU A 53 -1.12 9.90 -7.04
C LEU A 53 -1.25 10.07 -5.52
N ASP A 54 -0.20 9.73 -4.79
CA ASP A 54 -0.16 9.86 -3.34
C ASP A 54 0.25 11.28 -2.96
N LEU A 55 -0.72 12.14 -2.67
CA LEU A 55 -0.50 13.54 -2.35
C LEU A 55 -0.21 13.80 -0.88
N SER A 56 -0.49 12.84 0.00
CA SER A 56 -0.34 13.02 1.44
C SER A 56 0.87 12.29 2.02
N SER A 57 1.75 11.75 1.18
CA SER A 57 2.90 10.94 1.62
C SER A 57 2.49 9.83 2.58
N GLN A 58 1.39 9.17 2.30
CA GLN A 58 0.80 8.11 3.11
C GLN A 58 0.65 8.55 4.57
N LEU A 59 -0.01 9.70 4.78
CA LEU A 59 -0.15 10.38 6.06
C LEU A 59 1.21 10.87 6.60
N VAL A 60 1.90 11.61 5.75
CA VAL A 60 3.14 12.36 5.98
C VAL A 60 4.38 11.53 6.35
N ASN A 61 4.41 10.25 6.08
CA ASN A 61 5.55 9.40 6.45
C ASN A 61 6.35 8.84 5.27
N VAL A 62 5.98 9.15 4.03
CA VAL A 62 6.70 8.70 2.81
C VAL A 62 7.24 9.92 2.06
N ASN A 63 8.18 10.63 2.67
CA ASN A 63 8.62 11.95 2.18
C ASN A 63 9.47 11.88 0.91
N ILE A 64 10.17 10.78 0.65
CA ILE A 64 11.02 10.61 -0.53
C ILE A 64 10.41 9.67 -1.57
N GLY A 65 9.12 9.38 -1.44
CA GLY A 65 8.41 8.47 -2.32
C GLY A 65 8.48 7.02 -1.86
N HIS A 66 7.66 6.21 -2.52
CA HIS A 66 7.58 4.77 -2.23
C HIS A 66 8.76 4.03 -2.87
N GLN A 67 9.31 3.06 -2.18
CA GLN A 67 10.34 2.16 -2.69
C GLN A 67 11.56 2.88 -3.28
N HIS A 68 12.05 3.93 -2.63
CA HIS A 68 13.27 4.60 -3.09
C HIS A 68 14.42 3.57 -3.11
N PRO A 69 15.09 3.35 -4.26
CA PRO A 69 16.06 2.25 -4.40
C PRO A 69 17.19 2.25 -3.36
N LYS A 70 17.70 3.43 -3.03
CA LYS A 70 18.79 3.56 -2.06
C LYS A 70 18.32 3.21 -0.64
N VAL A 71 17.09 3.56 -0.28
CA VAL A 71 16.52 3.25 1.03
C VAL A 71 16.22 1.77 1.15
N VAL A 72 15.62 1.18 0.12
CA VAL A 72 15.35 -0.28 0.09
C VAL A 72 16.66 -1.05 0.25
N LYS A 73 17.72 -0.65 -0.47
CA LYS A 73 19.02 -1.29 -0.37
C LYS A 73 19.60 -1.17 1.05
N ALA A 74 19.49 -0.01 1.66
CA ALA A 74 20.00 0.22 3.02
C ALA A 74 19.25 -0.63 4.06
N ILE A 75 17.92 -0.73 3.93
CA ILE A 75 17.11 -1.56 4.83
C ILE A 75 17.49 -3.04 4.70
N ARG A 76 17.61 -3.53 3.45
CA ARG A 76 18.02 -4.93 3.22
C ARG A 76 19.38 -5.23 3.84
N ALA A 77 20.35 -4.34 3.68
CA ALA A 77 21.67 -4.51 4.29
C ALA A 77 21.57 -4.52 5.82
N GLY A 78 20.74 -3.64 6.39
CA GLY A 78 20.53 -3.55 7.84
C GLY A 78 19.94 -4.81 8.47
N VAL A 79 18.98 -5.45 7.79
CA VAL A 79 18.34 -6.66 8.33
C VAL A 79 19.16 -7.93 8.14
N THR A 80 20.18 -7.87 7.29
CA THR A 80 21.07 -9.02 7.02
C THR A 80 22.46 -8.88 7.62
N ALA A 81 22.76 -7.74 8.21
CA ALA A 81 24.07 -7.45 8.80
C ALA A 81 24.33 -8.20 10.10
#